data_fd9c266656db02c14b5afe3833d202f4
#
_entry.id   fd9c266656db02c14b5afe3833d202f4
#
_cell.length_a   1.000
_cell.length_b   1.000
_cell.length_c   1.000
_cell.angle_alpha   90.00
_cell.angle_beta   90.00
_cell.angle_gamma   90.00
#
_symmetry.space_group_name_H-M   'P 1'
#
loop_
_entity.id
_entity.type
_entity.pdbx_description
1 polymer ?
#
loop_
_entity_poly.entity_id
_entity_poly.type
_entity_poly.pdbx_seq_one_letter_code
_entity_poly.pdbx_strand_id
1 'polypeptide(L)'
;MNLRLARRFATLLALLATTATALAQPPAVIRIGIATGGVGTPPRTGGSTVGLVNSQGLLEQEFVKDGIQVEWIFFKGAGPAVNEALVNKQLDFAWQGDLPSIVHRAGGVKTRIIVGSGVRNGLYLGVPPDSTIAKLEDLKGKRVAVFKGTNLHLAAVRALAAKGLKESDLRLINLDTAAAQAALTTKDIDAAFGHVELFALRDKGAAKVVWSAAQDSFRYTRQTVLLVSDEFATRQPQIVQRVVDTVVKTARRYADEAQRRELFAQWGKAELPEKYWREDFTGQPLRVRLSPLLDPFLVARYKDAAGEAFTLKLIRSQPEIDSWFDRRFLDAALKSQQLEGFWPEYAADGRLVGSSLAATR
;
A
#
# COMPACT_ATOMS: atom_id res chain seq x y z
N MET A 1 -71.87 -10.15 -0.89
CA MET A 1 -70.53 -10.09 -1.49
C MET A 1 -69.52 -10.04 -0.32
N ASN A 2 -68.70 -11.03 -0.27
CA ASN A 2 -68.14 -11.64 0.94
C ASN A 2 -67.12 -10.79 1.71
N LEU A 3 -67.40 -10.44 2.96
CA LEU A 3 -66.46 -9.85 3.94
C LEU A 3 -65.19 -10.72 4.16
N ARG A 4 -65.20 -11.98 3.78
CA ARG A 4 -64.04 -12.90 3.90
C ARG A 4 -62.98 -12.72 2.81
N LEU A 5 -63.33 -12.15 1.62
CA LEU A 5 -62.38 -11.83 0.59
C LEU A 5 -61.62 -10.54 0.87
N ALA A 6 -62.28 -9.52 1.44
CA ALA A 6 -61.65 -8.24 1.79
C ALA A 6 -60.58 -8.40 2.90
N ARG A 7 -60.80 -9.32 3.86
CA ARG A 7 -59.80 -9.62 4.91
C ARG A 7 -58.57 -10.36 4.39
N ARG A 8 -58.70 -11.18 3.37
CA ARG A 8 -57.54 -11.89 2.76
C ARG A 8 -56.67 -10.96 1.89
N PHE A 9 -57.27 -9.97 1.24
CA PHE A 9 -56.53 -8.95 0.49
C PHE A 9 -55.79 -7.95 1.41
N ALA A 10 -56.38 -7.57 2.55
CA ALA A 10 -55.72 -6.70 3.52
C ALA A 10 -54.53 -7.38 4.20
N THR A 11 -54.57 -8.70 4.41
CA THR A 11 -53.46 -9.47 5.00
C THR A 11 -52.31 -9.68 3.99
N LEU A 12 -52.59 -9.81 2.70
CA LEU A 12 -51.56 -9.90 1.66
C LEU A 12 -50.85 -8.56 1.40
N LEU A 13 -51.56 -7.43 1.49
CA LEU A 13 -50.95 -6.10 1.35
C LEU A 13 -50.07 -5.72 2.53
N ALA A 14 -50.34 -6.23 3.73
CA ALA A 14 -49.54 -6.00 4.93
C ALA A 14 -48.24 -6.82 4.97
N LEU A 15 -48.16 -7.93 4.20
CA LEU A 15 -46.93 -8.73 4.09
C LEU A 15 -45.93 -8.23 3.00
N LEU A 16 -46.40 -7.36 2.11
CA LEU A 16 -45.57 -6.79 1.05
C LEU A 16 -44.82 -5.47 1.45
N ALA A 17 -45.09 -4.94 2.65
CA ALA A 17 -44.60 -3.66 3.11
C ALA A 17 -43.36 -3.74 4.04
N THR A 18 -42.75 -4.91 4.27
CA THR A 18 -41.65 -5.05 5.24
C THR A 18 -40.40 -5.75 4.70
N THR A 19 -40.08 -5.58 3.43
CA THR A 19 -38.69 -5.69 2.99
C THR A 19 -38.04 -4.32 2.97
N ALA A 20 -38.12 -3.57 4.07
CA ALA A 20 -37.14 -2.55 4.36
C ALA A 20 -35.82 -3.30 4.50
N THR A 21 -34.98 -3.25 3.48
CA THR A 21 -33.56 -3.58 3.61
C THR A 21 -33.08 -2.81 4.83
N ALA A 22 -32.86 -3.50 5.94
CA ALA A 22 -32.22 -2.92 7.10
C ALA A 22 -30.84 -2.44 6.65
N LEU A 23 -30.75 -1.18 6.24
CA LEU A 23 -29.48 -0.52 6.01
C LEU A 23 -28.73 -0.64 7.32
N ALA A 24 -27.57 -1.31 7.30
CA ALA A 24 -26.74 -1.43 8.48
C ALA A 24 -26.47 -0.02 9.00
N GLN A 25 -26.69 0.20 10.29
CA GLN A 25 -26.42 1.49 10.90
C GLN A 25 -24.96 1.88 10.60
N PRO A 26 -24.70 3.17 10.25
CA PRO A 26 -23.33 3.63 10.07
C PRO A 26 -22.50 3.34 11.32
N PRO A 27 -21.21 2.99 11.16
CA PRO A 27 -20.33 2.80 12.31
C PRO A 27 -20.09 4.14 12.99
N ALA A 28 -19.92 4.14 14.31
CA ALA A 28 -19.49 5.35 15.02
C ALA A 28 -18.04 5.75 14.68
N VAL A 29 -17.21 4.77 14.34
CA VAL A 29 -15.77 4.96 14.06
C VAL A 29 -15.35 4.11 12.87
N ILE A 30 -14.53 4.67 11.98
CA ILE A 30 -13.79 3.96 10.93
C ILE A 30 -12.33 3.85 11.37
N ARG A 31 -11.80 2.63 11.50
CA ARG A 31 -10.44 2.36 11.99
C ARG A 31 -9.54 1.96 10.85
N ILE A 32 -8.47 2.74 10.61
CA ILE A 32 -7.55 2.58 9.47
C ILE A 32 -6.15 2.32 10.01
N GLY A 33 -5.64 1.11 9.80
CA GLY A 33 -4.27 0.72 10.17
C GLY A 33 -3.25 1.15 9.13
N ILE A 34 -2.15 1.74 9.56
CA ILE A 34 -1.04 2.18 8.70
C ILE A 34 0.22 1.42 9.09
N ALA A 35 0.81 0.70 8.12
CA ALA A 35 1.97 -0.17 8.32
C ALA A 35 3.30 0.60 8.43
N THR A 36 3.31 1.68 9.20
CA THR A 36 4.50 2.46 9.59
C THR A 36 4.25 3.15 10.91
N GLY A 37 5.30 3.51 11.64
CA GLY A 37 5.18 4.28 12.88
C GLY A 37 4.72 5.72 12.70
N GLY A 38 4.81 6.23 11.48
CA GLY A 38 4.54 7.64 11.20
C GLY A 38 5.53 8.59 11.90
N VAL A 39 5.38 9.88 11.62
CA VAL A 39 6.19 10.96 12.21
C VAL A 39 5.27 12.07 12.71
N GLY A 40 5.64 12.70 13.81
CA GLY A 40 4.91 13.85 14.38
C GLY A 40 3.76 13.48 15.32
N THR A 41 3.04 14.51 15.75
CA THR A 41 1.87 14.40 16.62
C THR A 41 0.76 15.31 16.08
N PRO A 42 -0.34 14.78 15.52
CA PRO A 42 -0.59 13.34 15.30
C PRO A 42 0.36 12.71 14.27
N PRO A 43 0.56 11.37 14.29
CA PRO A 43 1.44 10.69 13.35
C PRO A 43 0.97 10.87 11.91
N ARG A 44 1.91 11.04 10.99
CA ARG A 44 1.67 11.19 9.53
C ARG A 44 2.69 10.39 8.74
N THR A 45 2.40 10.11 7.48
CA THR A 45 3.34 9.43 6.55
C THR A 45 3.27 10.07 5.16
N GLY A 46 4.38 10.00 4.44
CA GLY A 46 4.50 10.45 3.05
C GLY A 46 4.44 9.31 2.04
N GLY A 47 4.81 9.60 0.80
CA GLY A 47 5.08 8.61 -0.24
C GLY A 47 3.89 7.88 -0.83
N SER A 48 2.65 8.19 -0.44
CA SER A 48 1.45 7.53 -0.94
C SER A 48 0.22 8.43 -0.98
N THR A 49 -0.79 8.04 -1.74
CA THR A 49 -2.09 8.75 -1.77
C THR A 49 -2.81 8.63 -0.42
N VAL A 50 -2.77 7.45 0.23
CA VAL A 50 -3.37 7.28 1.57
C VAL A 50 -2.69 8.19 2.59
N GLY A 51 -1.37 8.37 2.51
CA GLY A 51 -0.65 9.34 3.33
C GLY A 51 -1.13 10.79 3.14
N LEU A 52 -1.45 11.19 1.90
CA LEU A 52 -2.05 12.50 1.62
C LEU A 52 -3.46 12.63 2.21
N VAL A 53 -4.27 11.59 2.06
CA VAL A 53 -5.63 11.55 2.64
C VAL A 53 -5.59 11.74 4.15
N ASN A 54 -4.69 11.04 4.83
CA ASN A 54 -4.45 11.19 6.27
C ASN A 54 -3.93 12.60 6.63
N SER A 55 -2.85 13.05 5.98
CA SER A 55 -2.18 14.31 6.35
C SER A 55 -3.04 15.54 6.14
N GLN A 56 -4.02 15.48 5.23
CA GLN A 56 -4.94 16.55 4.92
C GLN A 56 -6.32 16.40 5.62
N GLY A 57 -6.54 15.34 6.39
CA GLY A 57 -7.79 15.08 7.09
C GLY A 57 -9.00 14.92 6.15
N LEU A 58 -8.78 14.29 4.97
CA LEU A 58 -9.82 14.26 3.93
C LEU A 58 -10.97 13.31 4.27
N LEU A 59 -10.70 12.19 4.95
CA LEU A 59 -11.75 11.29 5.41
C LEU A 59 -12.50 11.87 6.59
N GLU A 60 -11.84 12.57 7.50
CA GLU A 60 -12.48 13.29 8.59
C GLU A 60 -13.47 14.33 8.05
N GLN A 61 -13.07 15.09 7.02
CA GLN A 61 -13.94 16.05 6.34
C GLN A 61 -15.09 15.36 5.62
N GLU A 62 -14.85 14.20 4.99
CA GLU A 62 -15.86 13.43 4.27
C GLU A 62 -16.96 12.93 5.20
N PHE A 63 -16.59 12.46 6.41
CA PHE A 63 -17.50 11.79 7.31
C PHE A 63 -18.05 12.65 8.47
N VAL A 64 -17.57 13.86 8.64
CA VAL A 64 -17.97 14.74 9.76
C VAL A 64 -19.48 14.99 9.83
N LYS A 65 -20.15 15.11 8.69
CA LYS A 65 -21.61 15.37 8.61
C LYS A 65 -22.45 14.17 9.05
N ASP A 66 -21.88 12.98 8.95
CA ASP A 66 -22.53 11.73 9.37
C ASP A 66 -22.25 11.41 10.85
N GLY A 67 -21.44 12.22 11.54
CA GLY A 67 -21.00 11.97 12.90
C GLY A 67 -20.07 10.78 13.04
N ILE A 68 -19.45 10.31 11.94
CA ILE A 68 -18.53 9.17 11.92
C ILE A 68 -17.12 9.69 12.19
N GLN A 69 -16.46 9.14 13.20
CA GLN A 69 -15.06 9.43 13.49
C GLN A 69 -14.15 8.60 12.59
N VAL A 70 -12.98 9.14 12.23
CA VAL A 70 -11.92 8.41 11.52
C VAL A 70 -10.72 8.31 12.43
N GLU A 71 -10.33 7.08 12.75
CA GLU A 71 -9.18 6.76 13.60
C GLU A 71 -8.06 6.18 12.76
N TRP A 72 -6.91 6.86 12.72
CA TRP A 72 -5.69 6.40 12.07
C TRP A 72 -4.75 5.78 13.09
N ILE A 73 -4.46 4.50 12.92
CA ILE A 73 -3.64 3.72 13.85
C ILE A 73 -2.32 3.36 13.17
N PHE A 74 -1.23 3.95 13.65
CA PHE A 74 0.11 3.78 13.11
C PHE A 74 0.86 2.68 13.86
N PHE A 75 1.41 1.72 13.12
CA PHE A 75 2.08 0.54 13.67
C PHE A 75 3.59 0.58 13.40
N LYS A 76 4.40 0.82 14.45
CA LYS A 76 5.87 0.76 14.36
C LYS A 76 6.38 -0.61 13.92
N GLY A 77 5.67 -1.68 14.30
CA GLY A 77 5.93 -3.05 13.85
C GLY A 77 5.57 -3.32 12.39
N ALA A 78 5.18 -2.27 11.64
CA ALA A 78 4.79 -2.32 10.23
C ALA A 78 3.70 -3.37 9.93
N GLY A 79 3.77 -4.03 8.76
CA GLY A 79 2.77 -5.00 8.32
C GLY A 79 2.48 -6.16 9.27
N PRO A 80 3.48 -6.79 9.92
CA PRO A 80 3.22 -7.81 10.93
C PRO A 80 2.29 -7.35 12.05
N ALA A 81 2.50 -6.15 12.60
CA ALA A 81 1.64 -5.61 13.65
C ALA A 81 0.22 -5.22 13.14
N VAL A 82 0.12 -4.74 11.88
CA VAL A 82 -1.19 -4.52 11.23
C VAL A 82 -1.94 -5.85 11.09
N ASN A 83 -1.25 -6.93 10.75
CA ASN A 83 -1.86 -8.26 10.63
C ASN A 83 -2.44 -8.75 11.95
N GLU A 84 -1.75 -8.56 13.07
CA GLU A 84 -2.25 -8.89 14.41
C GLU A 84 -3.53 -8.11 14.72
N ALA A 85 -3.56 -6.81 14.41
CA ALA A 85 -4.73 -5.96 14.61
C ALA A 85 -5.91 -6.38 13.72
N LEU A 86 -5.66 -6.81 12.46
CA LEU A 86 -6.69 -7.35 11.57
C LEU A 86 -7.27 -8.68 12.09
N VAL A 87 -6.42 -9.59 12.55
CA VAL A 87 -6.85 -10.86 13.19
C VAL A 87 -7.76 -10.60 14.38
N ASN A 88 -7.41 -9.61 15.19
CA ASN A 88 -8.16 -9.20 16.37
C ASN A 88 -9.37 -8.30 16.06
N LYS A 89 -9.71 -8.07 14.77
CA LYS A 89 -10.83 -7.22 14.31
C LYS A 89 -10.76 -5.77 14.85
N GLN A 90 -9.57 -5.28 15.06
CA GLN A 90 -9.33 -3.92 15.54
C GLN A 90 -9.28 -2.89 14.41
N LEU A 91 -9.30 -3.34 13.15
CA LEU A 91 -9.23 -2.51 11.95
C LEU A 91 -10.36 -2.83 10.98
N ASP A 92 -10.88 -1.78 10.35
CA ASP A 92 -11.83 -1.87 9.25
C ASP A 92 -11.08 -1.80 7.91
N PHE A 93 -10.06 -0.94 7.83
CA PHE A 93 -9.15 -0.80 6.69
C PHE A 93 -7.70 -0.97 7.13
N ALA A 94 -6.84 -1.32 6.17
CA ALA A 94 -5.39 -1.36 6.37
C ALA A 94 -4.65 -0.91 5.11
N TRP A 95 -3.69 0.01 5.29
CA TRP A 95 -2.72 0.34 4.25
C TRP A 95 -1.41 -0.35 4.56
N GLN A 96 -1.01 -1.30 3.70
CA GLN A 96 0.21 -2.07 3.92
C GLN A 96 0.78 -2.65 2.62
N GLY A 97 1.98 -3.21 2.72
CA GLY A 97 2.71 -3.80 1.61
C GLY A 97 2.22 -5.19 1.19
N ASP A 98 2.74 -5.66 0.06
CA ASP A 98 2.42 -6.95 -0.54
C ASP A 98 2.69 -8.15 0.38
N LEU A 99 3.92 -8.34 0.86
CA LEU A 99 4.25 -9.51 1.69
C LEU A 99 3.37 -9.65 2.94
N PRO A 100 3.21 -8.64 3.82
CA PRO A 100 2.35 -8.79 4.98
C PRO A 100 0.89 -9.03 4.58
N SER A 101 0.40 -8.42 3.49
CA SER A 101 -0.93 -8.67 2.97
C SER A 101 -1.12 -10.14 2.54
N ILE A 102 -0.12 -10.71 1.87
CA ILE A 102 -0.12 -12.13 1.46
C ILE A 102 -0.06 -13.05 2.68
N VAL A 103 0.78 -12.72 3.67
CA VAL A 103 0.91 -13.52 4.91
C VAL A 103 -0.42 -13.61 5.64
N HIS A 104 -1.13 -12.49 5.85
CA HIS A 104 -2.42 -12.55 6.55
C HIS A 104 -3.49 -13.26 5.71
N ARG A 105 -3.50 -13.08 4.37
CA ARG A 105 -4.41 -13.79 3.47
C ARG A 105 -4.19 -15.30 3.52
N ALA A 106 -2.94 -15.75 3.47
CA ALA A 106 -2.56 -17.15 3.61
C ALA A 106 -2.90 -17.72 5.01
N GLY A 107 -2.91 -16.87 6.03
CA GLY A 107 -3.37 -17.19 7.38
C GLY A 107 -4.90 -17.24 7.56
N GLY A 108 -5.68 -17.03 6.48
CA GLY A 108 -7.13 -17.12 6.49
C GLY A 108 -7.86 -15.83 6.87
N VAL A 109 -7.16 -14.71 7.07
CA VAL A 109 -7.82 -13.42 7.35
C VAL A 109 -8.55 -12.93 6.10
N LYS A 110 -9.83 -12.67 6.24
CA LYS A 110 -10.69 -12.27 5.12
C LYS A 110 -10.66 -10.77 4.94
N THR A 111 -10.01 -10.34 3.86
CA THR A 111 -9.92 -8.95 3.43
C THR A 111 -10.12 -8.86 1.92
N ARG A 112 -10.32 -7.64 1.40
CA ARG A 112 -10.36 -7.31 -0.04
C ARG A 112 -9.35 -6.21 -0.31
N ILE A 113 -8.60 -6.34 -1.41
CA ILE A 113 -7.78 -5.26 -1.95
C ILE A 113 -8.70 -4.39 -2.80
N ILE A 114 -8.80 -3.10 -2.47
CA ILE A 114 -9.81 -2.20 -3.06
C ILE A 114 -9.21 -1.06 -3.88
N VAL A 115 -7.94 -0.68 -3.62
CA VAL A 115 -7.26 0.37 -4.39
C VAL A 115 -5.75 0.28 -4.22
N GLY A 116 -4.99 0.56 -5.28
CA GLY A 116 -3.55 0.74 -5.21
C GLY A 116 -3.20 2.07 -4.54
N SER A 117 -2.20 2.08 -3.65
CA SER A 117 -1.75 3.32 -3.01
C SER A 117 -0.30 3.21 -2.56
N GLY A 118 0.61 3.78 -3.33
CA GLY A 118 2.05 3.63 -3.17
C GLY A 118 2.56 2.42 -3.96
N VAL A 119 2.25 2.38 -5.25
CA VAL A 119 2.76 1.37 -6.18
C VAL A 119 4.14 1.75 -6.70
N ARG A 120 4.94 0.74 -7.04
CA ARG A 120 6.31 0.91 -7.57
C ARG A 120 7.23 1.72 -6.65
N ASN A 121 7.07 1.61 -5.34
CA ASN A 121 7.91 2.30 -4.35
C ASN A 121 9.37 1.85 -4.45
N GLY A 122 10.30 2.80 -4.27
CA GLY A 122 11.73 2.56 -4.33
C GLY A 122 12.22 1.56 -3.27
N LEU A 123 13.30 0.86 -3.61
CA LEU A 123 14.12 0.07 -2.71
C LEU A 123 15.57 0.45 -2.97
N TYR A 124 16.31 0.71 -1.91
CA TYR A 124 17.70 1.19 -1.96
C TYR A 124 18.59 0.31 -1.08
N LEU A 125 19.88 0.24 -1.43
CA LEU A 125 20.92 -0.35 -0.59
C LEU A 125 21.83 0.75 -0.08
N GLY A 126 21.84 0.94 1.25
CA GLY A 126 22.74 1.83 1.96
C GLY A 126 23.91 1.07 2.57
N VAL A 127 25.09 1.67 2.55
CA VAL A 127 26.33 1.13 3.15
C VAL A 127 27.07 2.23 3.89
N PRO A 128 27.95 1.91 4.87
CA PRO A 128 28.82 2.91 5.50
C PRO A 128 29.65 3.70 4.49
N PRO A 129 30.04 4.96 4.81
CA PRO A 129 30.72 5.84 3.85
C PRO A 129 32.05 5.30 3.30
N ASP A 130 32.76 4.52 4.11
CA ASP A 130 34.06 3.90 3.81
C ASP A 130 33.94 2.47 3.26
N SER A 131 32.72 1.95 3.08
CA SER A 131 32.46 0.60 2.57
C SER A 131 32.99 0.43 1.14
N THR A 132 33.51 -0.77 0.86
CA THR A 132 33.90 -1.20 -0.48
C THR A 132 32.77 -1.89 -1.26
N ILE A 133 31.61 -2.12 -0.62
CA ILE A 133 30.41 -2.67 -1.26
C ILE A 133 29.89 -1.66 -2.29
N ALA A 134 29.80 -2.09 -3.56
CA ALA A 134 29.34 -1.28 -4.69
C ALA A 134 28.11 -1.86 -5.40
N LYS A 135 27.83 -3.14 -5.22
CA LYS A 135 26.70 -3.86 -5.88
C LYS A 135 26.17 -4.97 -5.01
N LEU A 136 25.00 -5.54 -5.38
CA LEU A 136 24.33 -6.59 -4.59
C LEU A 136 25.19 -7.84 -4.40
N GLU A 137 25.98 -8.23 -5.39
CA GLU A 137 26.85 -9.41 -5.35
C GLU A 137 27.92 -9.33 -4.26
N ASP A 138 28.32 -8.10 -3.86
CA ASP A 138 29.31 -7.87 -2.81
C ASP A 138 28.78 -8.17 -1.40
N LEU A 139 27.46 -8.41 -1.26
CA LEU A 139 26.81 -8.68 0.02
C LEU A 139 27.08 -10.09 0.56
N LYS A 140 27.68 -10.99 -0.21
CA LYS A 140 27.96 -12.36 0.25
C LYS A 140 28.82 -12.36 1.53
N GLY A 141 28.31 -13.02 2.57
CA GLY A 141 28.94 -13.11 3.90
C GLY A 141 28.85 -11.83 4.76
N LYS A 142 28.24 -10.75 4.26
CA LYS A 142 28.11 -9.45 4.95
C LYS A 142 26.96 -9.44 5.94
N ARG A 143 27.05 -8.58 6.95
CA ARG A 143 25.96 -8.26 7.90
C ARG A 143 25.01 -7.29 7.21
N VAL A 144 23.84 -7.76 6.82
CA VAL A 144 22.86 -6.97 6.06
C VAL A 144 21.57 -6.84 6.82
N ALA A 145 21.16 -5.62 7.11
CA ALA A 145 19.87 -5.36 7.73
C ALA A 145 18.73 -5.35 6.72
N VAL A 146 17.62 -5.97 7.11
CA VAL A 146 16.34 -5.89 6.42
C VAL A 146 15.20 -5.97 7.44
N PHE A 147 14.12 -5.23 7.23
CA PHE A 147 12.94 -5.35 8.10
C PHE A 147 12.09 -6.54 7.65
N LYS A 148 12.31 -7.70 8.31
CA LYS A 148 11.67 -8.97 7.94
C LYS A 148 10.15 -8.92 8.06
N GLY A 149 9.48 -9.67 7.18
CA GLY A 149 8.01 -9.74 7.15
C GLY A 149 7.34 -8.53 6.49
N THR A 150 8.10 -7.55 6.00
CA THR A 150 7.58 -6.37 5.29
C THR A 150 7.75 -6.51 3.78
N ASN A 151 7.16 -5.59 3.01
CA ASN A 151 7.36 -5.50 1.55
C ASN A 151 8.82 -5.20 1.18
N LEU A 152 9.57 -4.57 2.07
CA LEU A 152 11.00 -4.32 1.90
C LEU A 152 11.79 -5.64 1.90
N HIS A 153 11.44 -6.56 2.80
CA HIS A 153 12.05 -7.89 2.87
C HIS A 153 11.90 -8.66 1.56
N LEU A 154 10.66 -8.79 1.06
CA LEU A 154 10.41 -9.54 -0.17
C LEU A 154 11.10 -8.92 -1.38
N ALA A 155 11.07 -7.59 -1.50
CA ALA A 155 11.73 -6.90 -2.60
C ALA A 155 13.26 -7.08 -2.56
N ALA A 156 13.86 -7.05 -1.36
CA ALA A 156 15.29 -7.30 -1.17
C ALA A 156 15.68 -8.74 -1.58
N VAL A 157 14.91 -9.73 -1.12
CA VAL A 157 15.15 -11.15 -1.46
C VAL A 157 15.03 -11.39 -2.96
N ARG A 158 14.04 -10.79 -3.60
CA ARG A 158 13.84 -10.84 -5.06
C ARG A 158 15.02 -10.24 -5.81
N ALA A 159 15.53 -9.08 -5.38
CA ALA A 159 16.69 -8.43 -5.98
C ALA A 159 17.97 -9.27 -5.80
N LEU A 160 18.17 -9.84 -4.61
CA LEU A 160 19.29 -10.76 -4.32
C LEU A 160 19.23 -12.02 -5.20
N ALA A 161 18.06 -12.66 -5.30
CA ALA A 161 17.86 -13.87 -6.10
C ALA A 161 18.17 -13.63 -7.58
N ALA A 162 17.84 -12.48 -8.13
CA ALA A 162 18.17 -12.10 -9.51
C ALA A 162 19.69 -11.94 -9.76
N LYS A 163 20.47 -11.76 -8.71
CA LYS A 163 21.96 -11.74 -8.75
C LYS A 163 22.56 -13.05 -8.26
N GLY A 164 21.77 -14.12 -8.16
CA GLY A 164 22.24 -15.46 -7.77
C GLY A 164 22.52 -15.61 -6.26
N LEU A 165 22.08 -14.66 -5.43
CA LEU A 165 22.24 -14.71 -3.99
C LEU A 165 20.98 -15.20 -3.29
N LYS A 166 21.16 -15.94 -2.19
CA LYS A 166 20.10 -16.35 -1.26
C LYS A 166 20.29 -15.63 0.08
N GLU A 167 19.24 -15.56 0.88
CA GLU A 167 19.34 -15.00 2.25
C GLU A 167 20.42 -15.72 3.08
N SER A 168 20.59 -17.04 2.88
CA SER A 168 21.62 -17.83 3.56
C SER A 168 23.06 -17.46 3.16
N ASP A 169 23.27 -16.77 2.05
CA ASP A 169 24.59 -16.28 1.64
C ASP A 169 25.00 -15.01 2.39
N LEU A 170 24.07 -14.40 3.14
CA LEU A 170 24.28 -13.20 3.93
C LEU A 170 24.14 -13.51 5.43
N ARG A 171 24.70 -12.64 6.28
CA ARG A 171 24.35 -12.58 7.70
C ARG A 171 23.19 -11.59 7.86
N LEU A 172 21.97 -12.09 7.57
CA LEU A 172 20.77 -11.25 7.52
C LEU A 172 20.28 -10.93 8.93
N ILE A 173 20.19 -9.64 9.25
CA ILE A 173 19.80 -9.11 10.56
C ILE A 173 18.42 -8.45 10.42
N ASN A 174 17.47 -8.85 11.28
CA ASN A 174 16.15 -8.23 11.33
C ASN A 174 16.20 -6.95 12.16
N LEU A 175 16.16 -5.79 11.50
CA LEU A 175 16.07 -4.48 12.15
C LEU A 175 14.93 -3.69 11.50
N ASP A 176 14.19 -2.95 12.34
CA ASP A 176 13.28 -1.93 11.84
C ASP A 176 14.05 -0.75 11.23
N THR A 177 13.33 0.15 10.55
CA THR A 177 13.94 1.27 9.83
C THR A 177 14.84 2.13 10.71
N ALA A 178 14.43 2.44 11.93
CA ALA A 178 15.21 3.30 12.84
C ALA A 178 16.46 2.59 13.38
N ALA A 179 16.31 1.33 13.77
CA ALA A 179 17.42 0.50 14.24
C ALA A 179 18.44 0.25 13.11
N ALA A 180 17.98 0.01 11.87
CA ALA A 180 18.87 -0.16 10.72
C ALA A 180 19.68 1.11 10.41
N GLN A 181 19.06 2.30 10.49
CA GLN A 181 19.76 3.57 10.33
C GLN A 181 20.83 3.78 11.40
N ALA A 182 20.51 3.49 12.67
CA ALA A 182 21.45 3.59 13.76
C ALA A 182 22.63 2.63 13.56
N ALA A 183 22.36 1.35 13.29
CA ALA A 183 23.38 0.32 13.08
C ALA A 183 24.28 0.60 11.86
N LEU A 184 23.74 1.23 10.81
CA LEU A 184 24.51 1.66 9.65
C LEU A 184 25.47 2.79 10.01
N THR A 185 24.99 3.76 10.84
CA THR A 185 25.78 4.91 11.30
C THR A 185 26.92 4.48 12.26
N THR A 186 26.65 3.51 13.14
CA THR A 186 27.65 2.95 14.07
C THR A 186 28.55 1.89 13.44
N LYS A 187 28.28 1.50 12.18
CA LYS A 187 28.95 0.43 11.43
C LYS A 187 28.82 -0.97 12.06
N ASP A 188 27.75 -1.18 12.84
CA ASP A 188 27.42 -2.49 13.40
C ASP A 188 26.91 -3.45 12.33
N ILE A 189 26.52 -2.93 11.16
CA ILE A 189 26.16 -3.65 9.95
C ILE A 189 26.94 -3.14 8.74
N ASP A 190 27.09 -4.00 7.74
CA ASP A 190 27.85 -3.71 6.52
C ASP A 190 26.98 -3.08 5.43
N ALA A 191 25.65 -3.35 5.47
CA ALA A 191 24.67 -2.77 4.56
C ALA A 191 23.25 -2.83 5.15
N ALA A 192 22.35 -2.00 4.63
CA ALA A 192 20.93 -2.03 4.94
C ALA A 192 20.09 -1.81 3.67
N PHE A 193 19.07 -2.65 3.47
CA PHE A 193 17.99 -2.32 2.57
C PHE A 193 17.03 -1.32 3.23
N GLY A 194 16.65 -0.29 2.49
CA GLY A 194 15.80 0.79 2.99
C GLY A 194 15.05 1.53 1.89
N HIS A 195 14.51 2.69 2.24
CA HIS A 195 13.78 3.58 1.36
C HIS A 195 14.41 4.99 1.40
N VAL A 196 13.61 6.06 1.25
CA VAL A 196 14.06 7.46 1.17
C VAL A 196 14.83 7.96 2.41
N GLU A 197 14.69 7.32 3.55
CA GLU A 197 15.44 7.62 4.77
C GLU A 197 16.96 7.43 4.58
N LEU A 198 17.38 6.55 3.69
CA LEU A 198 18.81 6.36 3.36
C LEU A 198 19.42 7.59 2.69
N PHE A 199 18.62 8.39 1.98
CA PHE A 199 19.09 9.67 1.41
C PHE A 199 19.41 10.68 2.52
N ALA A 200 18.66 10.66 3.61
CA ALA A 200 18.94 11.52 4.76
C ALA A 200 20.24 11.13 5.46
N LEU A 201 20.57 9.83 5.56
CA LEU A 201 21.85 9.36 6.07
C LEU A 201 22.99 9.72 5.13
N ARG A 202 22.81 9.57 3.82
CA ARG A 202 23.78 9.95 2.79
C ARG A 202 24.13 11.44 2.90
N ASP A 203 23.13 12.30 2.97
CA ASP A 203 23.33 13.75 3.02
C ASP A 203 24.02 14.21 4.33
N LYS A 204 23.90 13.41 5.41
CA LYS A 204 24.65 13.60 6.66
C LYS A 204 26.07 13.00 6.62
N GLY A 205 26.46 12.38 5.51
CA GLY A 205 27.74 11.67 5.40
C GLY A 205 27.82 10.38 6.22
N ALA A 206 26.68 9.86 6.72
CA ALA A 206 26.61 8.66 7.54
C ALA A 206 26.43 7.37 6.70
N ALA A 207 26.09 7.48 5.42
CA ALA A 207 25.96 6.35 4.51
C ALA A 207 26.27 6.75 3.06
N LYS A 208 26.45 5.74 2.19
CA LYS A 208 26.34 5.85 0.72
C LYS A 208 25.17 5.00 0.26
N VAL A 209 24.44 5.44 -0.78
CA VAL A 209 23.44 4.64 -1.48
C VAL A 209 24.11 4.11 -2.75
N VAL A 210 24.28 2.78 -2.83
CA VAL A 210 25.10 2.12 -3.87
C VAL A 210 24.26 1.36 -4.89
N TRP A 211 22.97 1.15 -4.62
CA TRP A 211 22.06 0.46 -5.53
C TRP A 211 20.62 0.93 -5.30
N SER A 212 19.81 0.90 -6.38
CA SER A 212 18.37 1.14 -6.31
C SER A 212 17.59 0.24 -7.27
N ALA A 213 16.39 -0.17 -6.86
CA ALA A 213 15.49 -0.96 -7.69
C ALA A 213 15.07 -0.22 -8.97
N ALA A 214 14.90 1.10 -8.91
CA ALA A 214 14.48 1.91 -10.06
C ALA A 214 15.52 1.92 -11.19
N GLN A 215 16.81 1.81 -10.85
CA GLN A 215 17.91 1.76 -11.83
C GLN A 215 18.17 0.35 -12.37
N ASP A 216 17.82 -0.69 -11.61
CA ASP A 216 18.04 -2.09 -12.01
C ASP A 216 16.78 -2.66 -12.71
N SER A 217 15.67 -2.81 -11.97
CA SER A 217 14.40 -3.28 -12.52
C SER A 217 13.21 -2.88 -11.65
N PHE A 218 12.17 -2.35 -12.28
CA PHE A 218 10.90 -2.04 -11.61
C PHE A 218 10.23 -3.28 -10.98
N ARG A 219 10.66 -4.50 -11.34
CA ARG A 219 10.21 -5.75 -10.70
C ARG A 219 10.64 -5.84 -9.24
N TYR A 220 11.69 -5.14 -8.84
CA TYR A 220 12.19 -5.12 -7.47
C TYR A 220 11.60 -3.97 -6.63
N THR A 221 10.71 -3.18 -7.22
CA THR A 221 9.98 -2.16 -6.49
C THR A 221 8.94 -2.79 -5.56
N ARG A 222 8.60 -2.06 -4.51
CA ARG A 222 7.63 -2.47 -3.50
C ARG A 222 6.24 -2.02 -3.89
N GLN A 223 5.22 -2.80 -3.50
CA GLN A 223 3.83 -2.46 -3.73
C GLN A 223 3.12 -2.26 -2.39
N THR A 224 2.24 -1.27 -2.32
CA THR A 224 1.33 -1.06 -1.21
C THR A 224 -0.08 -0.83 -1.73
N VAL A 225 -1.05 -1.29 -0.95
CA VAL A 225 -2.47 -1.23 -1.27
C VAL A 225 -3.28 -0.81 -0.06
N LEU A 226 -4.50 -0.35 -0.29
CA LEU A 226 -5.51 -0.23 0.73
C LEU A 226 -6.38 -1.49 0.71
N LEU A 227 -6.50 -2.12 1.87
CA LEU A 227 -7.38 -3.26 2.11
C LEU A 227 -8.56 -2.83 2.97
N VAL A 228 -9.65 -3.57 2.85
CA VAL A 228 -10.81 -3.50 3.76
C VAL A 228 -11.11 -4.89 4.30
N SER A 229 -11.56 -5.01 5.55
CA SER A 229 -12.05 -6.28 6.08
C SER A 229 -13.30 -6.72 5.30
N ASP A 230 -13.42 -8.01 5.02
CA ASP A 230 -14.57 -8.56 4.27
C ASP A 230 -15.90 -8.29 4.99
N GLU A 231 -15.87 -8.36 6.32
CA GLU A 231 -17.02 -8.05 7.17
C GLU A 231 -17.47 -6.59 6.99
N PHE A 232 -16.54 -5.64 7.06
CA PHE A 232 -16.86 -4.22 6.90
C PHE A 232 -17.32 -3.90 5.47
N ALA A 233 -16.65 -4.46 4.45
CA ALA A 233 -17.03 -4.26 3.05
C ALA A 233 -18.44 -4.80 2.74
N THR A 234 -18.85 -5.86 3.43
CA THR A 234 -20.18 -6.44 3.26
C THR A 234 -21.26 -5.64 4.00
N ARG A 235 -20.95 -5.18 5.22
CA ARG A 235 -21.91 -4.47 6.06
C ARG A 235 -22.06 -2.98 5.73
N GLN A 236 -20.98 -2.37 5.26
CA GLN A 236 -20.87 -0.91 5.04
C GLN A 236 -20.34 -0.55 3.63
N PRO A 237 -20.89 -1.12 2.54
CA PRO A 237 -20.35 -0.93 1.19
C PRO A 237 -20.35 0.54 0.76
N GLN A 238 -21.32 1.35 1.23
CA GLN A 238 -21.38 2.79 0.92
C GLN A 238 -20.25 3.58 1.60
N ILE A 239 -19.88 3.21 2.82
CA ILE A 239 -18.73 3.81 3.51
C ILE A 239 -17.43 3.45 2.76
N VAL A 240 -17.28 2.18 2.37
CA VAL A 240 -16.12 1.74 1.56
C VAL A 240 -16.03 2.51 0.26
N GLN A 241 -17.16 2.71 -0.45
CA GLN A 241 -17.20 3.50 -1.68
C GLN A 241 -16.69 4.92 -1.45
N ARG A 242 -17.18 5.61 -0.44
CA ARG A 242 -16.77 6.99 -0.11
C ARG A 242 -15.29 7.09 0.26
N VAL A 243 -14.74 6.09 0.96
CA VAL A 243 -13.30 6.01 1.22
C VAL A 243 -12.53 5.88 -0.09
N VAL A 244 -12.94 4.99 -0.99
CA VAL A 244 -12.28 4.80 -2.31
C VAL A 244 -12.43 6.05 -3.17
N ASP A 245 -13.61 6.67 -3.20
CA ASP A 245 -13.85 7.92 -3.94
C ASP A 245 -12.89 9.03 -3.49
N THR A 246 -12.68 9.18 -2.18
CA THR A 246 -11.76 10.16 -1.61
C THR A 246 -10.31 9.86 -2.00
N VAL A 247 -9.88 8.60 -1.96
CA VAL A 247 -8.53 8.18 -2.38
C VAL A 247 -8.34 8.44 -3.88
N VAL A 248 -9.29 8.05 -4.72
CA VAL A 248 -9.22 8.25 -6.19
C VAL A 248 -9.19 9.74 -6.54
N LYS A 249 -10.05 10.56 -5.93
CA LYS A 249 -10.05 12.02 -6.10
C LYS A 249 -8.71 12.65 -5.71
N THR A 250 -8.11 12.19 -4.62
CA THR A 250 -6.80 12.65 -4.16
C THR A 250 -5.70 12.22 -5.13
N ALA A 251 -5.71 10.96 -5.59
CA ALA A 251 -4.79 10.47 -6.60
C ALA A 251 -4.88 11.28 -7.90
N ARG A 252 -6.11 11.60 -8.35
CA ARG A 252 -6.34 12.43 -9.54
C ARG A 252 -5.75 13.83 -9.39
N ARG A 253 -5.98 14.47 -8.26
CA ARG A 253 -5.48 15.83 -7.98
C ARG A 253 -3.95 15.89 -8.13
N TYR A 254 -3.24 14.93 -7.57
CA TYR A 254 -1.78 14.93 -7.53
C TYR A 254 -1.12 14.16 -8.68
N ALA A 255 -1.88 13.52 -9.58
CA ALA A 255 -1.33 12.81 -10.73
C ALA A 255 -0.88 13.75 -11.88
N ASP A 256 -1.24 15.04 -11.81
CA ASP A 256 -0.79 16.06 -12.75
C ASP A 256 0.65 16.49 -12.41
N GLU A 257 1.53 16.52 -13.40
CA GLU A 257 2.94 16.95 -13.22
C GLU A 257 3.05 18.39 -12.71
N ALA A 258 2.08 19.25 -13.00
CA ALA A 258 2.00 20.61 -12.44
C ALA A 258 1.90 20.61 -10.91
N GLN A 259 1.37 19.54 -10.31
CA GLN A 259 1.23 19.38 -8.85
C GLN A 259 2.48 18.78 -8.19
N ARG A 260 3.51 18.40 -8.95
CA ARG A 260 4.71 17.72 -8.43
C ARG A 260 5.36 18.47 -7.27
N ARG A 261 5.49 19.78 -7.35
CA ARG A 261 6.06 20.61 -6.28
C ARG A 261 5.19 20.61 -5.03
N GLU A 262 3.87 20.79 -5.19
CA GLU A 262 2.93 20.78 -4.07
C GLU A 262 2.89 19.40 -3.39
N LEU A 263 2.84 18.33 -4.17
CA LEU A 263 2.87 16.95 -3.68
C LEU A 263 4.06 16.71 -2.75
N PHE A 264 5.26 17.03 -3.20
CA PHE A 264 6.46 16.80 -2.39
C PHE A 264 6.54 17.73 -1.17
N ALA A 265 6.04 18.95 -1.27
CA ALA A 265 5.93 19.84 -0.13
C ALA A 265 4.94 19.31 0.94
N GLN A 266 3.83 18.68 0.52
CA GLN A 266 2.90 18.03 1.46
C GLN A 266 3.55 16.82 2.16
N TRP A 267 4.22 15.95 1.41
CA TRP A 267 4.96 14.84 2.02
C TRP A 267 6.15 15.30 2.86
N GLY A 268 6.79 16.41 2.48
CA GLY A 268 7.86 17.01 3.25
C GLY A 268 7.44 17.49 4.64
N LYS A 269 6.18 17.91 4.77
CA LYS A 269 5.59 18.27 6.07
C LYS A 269 5.17 17.03 6.88
N ALA A 270 4.87 15.93 6.17
CA ALA A 270 4.33 14.73 6.80
C ALA A 270 5.42 13.80 7.37
N GLU A 271 6.61 13.70 6.74
CA GLU A 271 7.61 12.70 7.14
C GLU A 271 9.05 13.19 6.96
N LEU A 272 9.54 13.23 5.72
CA LEU A 272 10.93 13.55 5.39
C LEU A 272 10.99 14.76 4.46
N PRO A 273 12.06 15.59 4.49
CA PRO A 273 12.23 16.74 3.61
C PRO A 273 11.91 16.43 2.14
N GLU A 274 11.20 17.36 1.46
CA GLU A 274 10.68 17.18 0.10
C GLU A 274 11.74 16.76 -0.94
N LYS A 275 13.00 17.14 -0.72
CA LYS A 275 14.11 16.81 -1.63
C LYS A 275 14.31 15.30 -1.79
N TYR A 276 14.04 14.50 -0.76
CA TYR A 276 14.19 13.04 -0.81
C TYR A 276 13.03 12.39 -1.58
N TRP A 277 11.84 12.91 -1.47
CA TRP A 277 10.71 12.48 -2.29
C TRP A 277 10.92 12.85 -3.75
N ARG A 278 11.47 14.04 -4.00
CA ARG A 278 11.82 14.49 -5.35
C ARG A 278 12.84 13.55 -6.00
N GLU A 279 13.83 13.11 -5.25
CA GLU A 279 14.85 12.17 -5.70
C GLU A 279 14.26 10.77 -5.99
N ASP A 280 13.45 10.22 -5.08
CA ASP A 280 12.77 8.91 -5.24
C ASP A 280 11.88 8.86 -6.50
N PHE A 281 11.30 10.00 -6.86
CA PHE A 281 10.42 10.12 -8.03
C PHE A 281 11.15 10.60 -9.32
N THR A 282 12.48 10.70 -9.32
CA THR A 282 13.22 11.13 -10.50
C THR A 282 12.96 10.21 -11.68
N GLY A 283 12.59 10.80 -12.83
CA GLY A 283 12.30 10.07 -14.06
C GLY A 283 11.01 9.25 -14.05
N GLN A 284 10.20 9.36 -12.99
CA GLN A 284 8.94 8.60 -12.88
C GLN A 284 7.74 9.55 -12.95
N PRO A 285 6.79 9.32 -13.90
CA PRO A 285 5.57 10.12 -14.00
C PRO A 285 4.68 9.95 -12.77
N LEU A 286 4.08 11.05 -12.30
CA LEU A 286 3.15 11.01 -11.16
C LEU A 286 1.95 10.10 -11.42
N ARG A 287 1.42 10.08 -12.65
CA ARG A 287 0.33 9.18 -13.04
C ARG A 287 0.68 7.70 -12.83
N VAL A 288 1.94 7.31 -12.97
CA VAL A 288 2.37 5.93 -12.73
C VAL A 288 2.48 5.64 -11.24
N ARG A 289 3.18 6.52 -10.50
CA ARG A 289 3.46 6.33 -9.06
C ARG A 289 2.24 6.51 -8.16
N LEU A 290 1.27 7.34 -8.56
CA LEU A 290 0.04 7.60 -7.82
C LEU A 290 -1.17 6.87 -8.43
N SER A 291 -0.93 5.86 -9.27
CA SER A 291 -2.02 5.06 -9.85
C SER A 291 -2.80 4.32 -8.76
N PRO A 292 -4.12 4.49 -8.69
CA PRO A 292 -4.99 3.71 -7.82
C PRO A 292 -5.39 2.37 -8.44
N LEU A 293 -4.97 2.09 -9.69
CA LEU A 293 -5.45 0.96 -10.46
C LEU A 293 -5.06 -0.38 -9.83
N LEU A 294 -5.99 -1.31 -9.92
CA LEU A 294 -5.80 -2.74 -9.68
C LEU A 294 -5.57 -3.43 -11.02
N ASP A 295 -4.54 -2.99 -11.75
CA ASP A 295 -4.24 -3.44 -13.09
C ASP A 295 -3.64 -4.86 -13.13
N PRO A 296 -3.60 -5.52 -14.30
CA PRO A 296 -3.00 -6.85 -14.43
C PRO A 296 -1.54 -6.92 -13.95
N PHE A 297 -0.79 -5.82 -14.03
CA PHE A 297 0.56 -5.76 -13.50
C PHE A 297 0.58 -5.93 -11.97
N LEU A 298 -0.24 -5.16 -11.25
CA LEU A 298 -0.30 -5.25 -9.78
C LEU A 298 -0.75 -6.64 -9.33
N VAL A 299 -1.77 -7.21 -9.97
CA VAL A 299 -2.25 -8.58 -9.70
C VAL A 299 -1.13 -9.59 -9.91
N ALA A 300 -0.38 -9.49 -11.03
CA ALA A 300 0.75 -10.38 -11.32
C ALA A 300 1.86 -10.25 -10.27
N ARG A 301 2.17 -9.02 -9.79
CA ARG A 301 3.16 -8.84 -8.70
C ARG A 301 2.73 -9.52 -7.41
N TYR A 302 1.44 -9.53 -7.09
CA TYR A 302 0.92 -10.25 -5.92
C TYR A 302 0.97 -11.76 -6.09
N LYS A 303 0.70 -12.29 -7.31
CA LYS A 303 0.85 -13.72 -7.62
C LYS A 303 2.31 -14.18 -7.48
N ASP A 304 3.24 -13.43 -8.07
CA ASP A 304 4.67 -13.70 -7.95
C ASP A 304 5.11 -13.66 -6.48
N ALA A 305 4.68 -12.62 -5.76
CA ALA A 305 4.98 -12.44 -4.35
C ALA A 305 4.45 -13.61 -3.48
N ALA A 306 3.25 -14.13 -3.77
CA ALA A 306 2.70 -15.30 -3.09
C ALA A 306 3.50 -16.58 -3.38
N GLY A 307 3.90 -16.79 -4.65
CA GLY A 307 4.76 -17.91 -5.04
C GLY A 307 6.13 -17.86 -4.38
N GLU A 308 6.76 -16.68 -4.35
CA GLU A 308 8.05 -16.46 -3.68
C GLU A 308 7.92 -16.66 -2.16
N ALA A 309 6.91 -16.08 -1.52
CA ALA A 309 6.67 -16.25 -0.08
C ALA A 309 6.44 -17.71 0.30
N PHE A 310 5.80 -18.50 -0.56
CA PHE A 310 5.64 -19.95 -0.37
C PHE A 310 6.98 -20.68 -0.52
N THR A 311 7.74 -20.40 -1.57
CA THR A 311 9.07 -20.99 -1.82
C THR A 311 10.04 -20.70 -0.67
N LEU A 312 9.97 -19.48 -0.11
CA LEU A 312 10.77 -19.03 1.03
C LEU A 312 10.23 -19.53 2.38
N LYS A 313 9.14 -20.32 2.38
CA LYS A 313 8.48 -20.85 3.60
C LYS A 313 7.98 -19.74 4.54
N LEU A 314 7.70 -18.55 4.03
CA LEU A 314 7.09 -17.44 4.79
C LEU A 314 5.58 -17.64 4.96
N ILE A 315 4.96 -18.45 4.09
CA ILE A 315 3.57 -18.91 4.17
C ILE A 315 3.51 -20.42 4.00
N ARG A 316 2.48 -21.05 4.56
CA ARG A 316 2.28 -22.51 4.51
C ARG A 316 1.53 -22.98 3.27
N SER A 317 0.73 -22.10 2.67
CA SER A 317 -0.05 -22.37 1.45
C SER A 317 -0.14 -21.08 0.63
N GLN A 318 -0.23 -21.23 -0.69
CA GLN A 318 -0.45 -20.07 -1.57
C GLN A 318 -1.93 -19.66 -1.49
N PRO A 319 -2.22 -18.39 -1.16
CA PRO A 319 -3.58 -17.90 -1.20
C PRO A 319 -4.05 -17.69 -2.64
N GLU A 320 -5.35 -17.80 -2.85
CA GLU A 320 -5.96 -17.38 -4.10
C GLU A 320 -5.89 -15.84 -4.20
N ILE A 321 -5.42 -15.33 -5.36
CA ILE A 321 -5.10 -13.91 -5.55
C ILE A 321 -6.18 -13.20 -6.37
N ASP A 322 -6.72 -13.78 -7.44
CA ASP A 322 -7.58 -13.08 -8.38
C ASP A 322 -8.86 -12.54 -7.72
N SER A 323 -9.55 -13.36 -6.94
CA SER A 323 -10.77 -12.98 -6.23
C SER A 323 -10.53 -12.06 -5.02
N TRP A 324 -9.29 -11.84 -4.65
CA TRP A 324 -8.92 -10.95 -3.55
C TRP A 324 -8.97 -9.47 -3.96
N PHE A 325 -8.80 -9.19 -5.27
CA PHE A 325 -8.85 -7.84 -5.85
C PHE A 325 -10.30 -7.47 -6.16
N ASP A 326 -10.94 -6.73 -5.25
CA ASP A 326 -12.32 -6.25 -5.42
C ASP A 326 -12.36 -4.91 -6.15
N ARG A 327 -12.46 -4.97 -7.48
CA ARG A 327 -12.46 -3.80 -8.35
C ARG A 327 -13.76 -2.97 -8.28
N ARG A 328 -14.86 -3.50 -7.74
CA ARG A 328 -16.19 -2.87 -7.81
C ARG A 328 -16.18 -1.43 -7.30
N PHE A 329 -15.53 -1.18 -6.16
CA PHE A 329 -15.45 0.16 -5.57
C PHE A 329 -14.58 1.11 -6.40
N LEU A 330 -13.46 0.62 -6.91
CA LEU A 330 -12.56 1.40 -7.77
C LEU A 330 -13.24 1.72 -9.11
N ASP A 331 -13.84 0.73 -9.77
CA ASP A 331 -14.49 0.92 -11.07
C ASP A 331 -15.67 1.91 -10.95
N ALA A 332 -16.45 1.83 -9.86
CA ALA A 332 -17.50 2.80 -9.56
C ALA A 332 -16.94 4.21 -9.33
N ALA A 333 -15.83 4.35 -8.59
CA ALA A 333 -15.17 5.63 -8.36
C ALA A 333 -14.63 6.24 -9.66
N LEU A 334 -13.98 5.44 -10.51
CA LEU A 334 -13.47 5.89 -11.81
C LEU A 334 -14.61 6.37 -12.72
N LYS A 335 -15.70 5.61 -12.78
CA LYS A 335 -16.87 5.96 -13.58
C LYS A 335 -17.55 7.23 -13.08
N SER A 336 -17.86 7.32 -11.79
CA SER A 336 -18.56 8.48 -11.21
C SER A 336 -17.77 9.77 -11.33
N GLN A 337 -16.43 9.69 -11.31
CA GLN A 337 -15.52 10.83 -11.42
C GLN A 337 -15.05 11.07 -12.88
N GLN A 338 -15.53 10.29 -13.86
CA GLN A 338 -15.15 10.37 -15.28
C GLN A 338 -13.63 10.21 -15.50
N LEU A 339 -13.04 9.24 -14.82
CA LEU A 339 -11.60 8.97 -14.81
C LEU A 339 -11.22 7.64 -15.48
N GLU A 340 -12.15 7.02 -16.20
CA GLU A 340 -11.89 5.81 -16.98
C GLU A 340 -10.81 6.11 -18.04
N GLY A 341 -9.75 5.29 -18.06
CA GLY A 341 -8.61 5.51 -18.97
C GLY A 341 -7.67 6.67 -18.59
N PHE A 342 -7.89 7.35 -17.45
CA PHE A 342 -7.01 8.46 -17.04
C PHE A 342 -5.61 7.98 -16.64
N TRP A 343 -5.50 6.91 -15.87
CA TRP A 343 -4.21 6.32 -15.51
C TRP A 343 -3.76 5.29 -16.55
N PRO A 344 -2.45 5.21 -16.85
CA PRO A 344 -1.93 4.16 -17.71
C PRO A 344 -2.13 2.79 -17.04
N GLU A 345 -2.71 1.85 -17.76
CA GLU A 345 -2.88 0.46 -17.36
C GLU A 345 -1.72 -0.38 -17.89
N TYR A 346 -1.22 -1.31 -17.08
CA TYR A 346 -0.10 -2.16 -17.45
C TYR A 346 -0.50 -3.64 -17.44
N ALA A 347 -0.08 -4.36 -18.48
CA ALA A 347 -0.19 -5.81 -18.57
C ALA A 347 0.70 -6.50 -17.52
N ALA A 348 0.45 -7.78 -17.27
CA ALA A 348 1.18 -8.57 -16.26
C ALA A 348 2.72 -8.55 -16.44
N ASP A 349 3.20 -8.44 -17.67
CA ASP A 349 4.62 -8.33 -18.02
C ASP A 349 5.19 -6.89 -17.89
N GLY A 350 4.34 -5.91 -17.56
CA GLY A 350 4.70 -4.51 -17.37
C GLY A 350 4.64 -3.65 -18.63
N ARG A 351 4.19 -4.19 -19.77
CA ARG A 351 3.93 -3.39 -20.97
C ARG A 351 2.67 -2.55 -20.79
N LEU A 352 2.67 -1.34 -21.36
CA LEU A 352 1.51 -0.47 -21.36
C LEU A 352 0.37 -1.11 -22.19
N VAL A 353 -0.82 -1.22 -21.62
CA VAL A 353 -2.02 -1.71 -22.29
C VAL A 353 -2.62 -0.58 -23.13
N GLY A 354 -2.82 -0.85 -24.43
CA GLY A 354 -3.43 0.13 -25.33
C GLY A 354 -2.55 1.36 -25.53
N SER A 355 -1.47 1.24 -26.29
CA SER A 355 -0.73 2.41 -26.76
C SER A 355 -1.53 3.18 -27.81
N SER A 356 -2.52 3.95 -27.34
CA SER A 356 -2.92 5.18 -28.01
C SER A 356 -2.55 6.37 -27.14
N LEU A 357 -1.29 6.45 -26.72
CA LEU A 357 -0.69 7.76 -26.49
C LEU A 357 -0.48 8.38 -27.88
N ALA A 358 -1.58 8.90 -28.45
CA ALA A 358 -1.46 9.94 -29.45
C ALA A 358 -0.53 10.99 -28.84
N ALA A 359 0.63 11.16 -29.45
CA ALA A 359 1.56 12.20 -29.16
C ALA A 359 0.81 13.53 -29.11
N THR A 360 0.57 14.03 -27.92
CA THR A 360 0.28 15.46 -27.75
C THR A 360 1.64 16.14 -27.69
N ARG A 361 1.96 16.74 -28.81
CA ARG A 361 3.06 17.70 -29.03
C ARG A 361 2.98 18.85 -28.04
#